data_8d60d8adc80d25ccc95a94d310a67c01
#
_entry.id   8d60d8adc80d25ccc95a94d310a67c01
#
_cell.length_a   1.000
_cell.length_b   1.000
_cell.length_c   1.000
_cell.angle_alpha   90.00
_cell.angle_beta   90.00
_cell.angle_gamma   90.00
#
_symmetry.space_group_name_H-M   'P 1'
#
loop_
_entity.id
_entity.type
_entity.pdbx_description
1 polymer ?
#
loop_
_entity_poly.entity_id
_entity_poly.type
_entity_poly.pdbx_seq_one_letter_code
_entity_poly.pdbx_strand_id
1 'polypeptide(L)'
;IVQTGKGHADLSAEYSSIPSDMKKVAAVFGKEVCADITEEEVIARVTEVKEKAGDRALLRALHFFEENKRVEKEVCALKEDRFEDFLELITESGNSSWKWLQNCYVPGSEEQGITTALALTELFLKEKGCGACRVHGGGFAGVIMAMIPNALADEYIAYIEKAMGQGSAYRMSIRPYGAVCVNDFI
;
A
#
# COMPACT_ATOMS: atom_id res chain seq x y z
N ILE A 1 -12.64 4.84 -0.83
CA ILE A 1 -11.80 4.91 0.38
C ILE A 1 -12.62 4.46 1.56
N VAL A 2 -12.03 3.63 2.43
CA VAL A 2 -12.66 3.16 3.68
C VAL A 2 -11.78 3.56 4.86
N GLN A 3 -12.36 4.28 5.82
CA GLN A 3 -11.72 4.56 7.12
C GLN A 3 -11.83 3.32 8.01
N THR A 4 -10.71 2.93 8.63
CA THR A 4 -10.60 1.63 9.31
C THR A 4 -10.66 1.72 10.84
N GLY A 5 -11.10 2.85 11.36
CA GLY A 5 -11.26 3.10 12.79
C GLY A 5 -10.54 4.34 13.29
N LYS A 6 -10.47 4.51 14.59
CA LYS A 6 -9.80 5.64 15.25
C LYS A 6 -8.31 5.58 14.95
N GLY A 7 -7.74 6.68 14.45
CA GLY A 7 -6.29 6.81 14.32
C GLY A 7 -5.63 6.63 15.69
N HIS A 8 -4.59 5.81 15.77
CA HIS A 8 -3.76 5.72 16.97
C HIS A 8 -3.05 7.06 17.19
N ALA A 9 -3.08 7.56 18.40
CA ALA A 9 -2.69 8.94 18.72
C ALA A 9 -1.22 9.27 18.44
N ASP A 10 -0.32 8.26 18.38
CA ASP A 10 1.09 8.48 18.02
C ASP A 10 1.66 7.25 17.30
N LEU A 11 1.76 7.33 15.99
CA LEU A 11 2.38 6.33 15.11
C LEU A 11 3.69 6.84 14.49
N SER A 12 4.27 7.89 15.05
CA SER A 12 5.49 8.52 14.52
C SER A 12 6.66 7.53 14.47
N ALA A 13 6.75 6.63 15.46
CA ALA A 13 7.78 5.60 15.53
C ALA A 13 7.62 4.57 14.40
N GLU A 14 6.39 4.09 14.16
CA GLU A 14 6.05 3.14 13.11
C GLU A 14 6.35 3.73 11.73
N TYR A 15 5.88 4.94 11.45
CA TYR A 15 6.18 5.63 10.19
C TYR A 15 7.69 5.85 9.99
N SER A 16 8.40 6.29 11.03
CA SER A 16 9.85 6.51 10.96
C SER A 16 10.64 5.20 10.80
N SER A 17 10.09 4.08 11.25
CA SER A 17 10.75 2.77 11.15
C SER A 17 10.95 2.31 9.71
N ILE A 18 10.04 2.67 8.78
CA ILE A 18 10.12 2.28 7.36
C ILE A 18 11.36 2.86 6.69
N PRO A 19 11.53 4.20 6.60
CA PRO A 19 12.72 4.77 6.00
C PRO A 19 13.99 4.42 6.78
N SER A 20 13.91 4.28 8.12
CA SER A 20 15.05 3.86 8.93
C SER A 20 15.55 2.47 8.54
N ASP A 21 14.65 1.49 8.37
CA ASP A 21 15.03 0.14 7.96
C ASP A 21 15.61 0.13 6.53
N MET A 22 15.02 0.85 5.59
CA MET A 22 15.56 0.98 4.22
C MET A 22 16.96 1.61 4.21
N LYS A 23 17.19 2.64 5.03
CA LYS A 23 18.53 3.26 5.19
C LYS A 23 19.56 2.30 5.78
N LYS A 24 19.17 1.42 6.71
CA LYS A 24 20.08 0.37 7.23
C LYS A 24 20.56 -0.56 6.12
N VAL A 25 19.68 -0.93 5.19
CA VAL A 25 20.06 -1.78 4.04
C VAL A 25 21.02 -1.01 3.13
N ALA A 26 20.70 0.23 2.76
CA ALA A 26 21.58 1.07 1.94
C ALA A 26 22.98 1.24 2.56
N ALA A 27 23.05 1.42 3.89
CA ALA A 27 24.31 1.57 4.63
C ALA A 27 25.23 0.35 4.54
N VAL A 28 24.71 -0.87 4.35
CA VAL A 28 25.54 -2.07 4.10
C VAL A 28 26.37 -1.93 2.83
N PHE A 29 25.90 -1.10 1.89
CA PHE A 29 26.56 -0.81 0.61
C PHE A 29 27.29 0.55 0.61
N GLY A 30 27.37 1.22 1.77
CA GLY A 30 27.97 2.55 1.89
C GLY A 30 27.15 3.64 1.20
N LYS A 31 25.82 3.45 1.10
CA LYS A 31 24.87 4.40 0.51
C LYS A 31 23.89 4.92 1.56
N GLU A 32 23.21 6.02 1.23
CA GLU A 32 22.26 6.67 2.14
C GLU A 32 20.82 6.17 1.93
N VAL A 33 20.45 5.81 0.71
CA VAL A 33 19.09 5.41 0.34
C VAL A 33 19.09 4.21 -0.60
N CYS A 34 18.01 3.44 -0.60
CA CYS A 34 17.84 2.28 -1.48
C CYS A 34 17.84 2.63 -2.98
N ALA A 35 17.54 3.87 -3.33
CA ALA A 35 17.60 4.33 -4.73
C ALA A 35 19.02 4.33 -5.33
N ASP A 36 20.06 4.29 -4.48
CA ASP A 36 21.47 4.30 -4.89
C ASP A 36 22.07 2.88 -5.00
N ILE A 37 21.27 1.84 -4.79
CA ILE A 37 21.64 0.43 -4.90
C ILE A 37 20.61 -0.32 -5.73
N THR A 38 20.95 -1.52 -6.15
CA THR A 38 20.04 -2.37 -6.93
C THR A 38 19.55 -3.58 -6.12
N GLU A 39 18.43 -4.16 -6.54
CA GLU A 39 17.91 -5.38 -5.95
C GLU A 39 18.91 -6.53 -6.10
N GLU A 40 19.55 -6.65 -7.27
CA GLU A 40 20.56 -7.68 -7.57
C GLU A 40 21.73 -7.60 -6.60
N GLU A 41 22.22 -6.39 -6.28
CA GLU A 41 23.27 -6.19 -5.27
C GLU A 41 22.81 -6.68 -3.89
N VAL A 42 21.57 -6.35 -3.50
CA VAL A 42 21.00 -6.79 -2.21
C VAL A 42 20.87 -8.31 -2.16
N ILE A 43 20.37 -8.96 -3.21
CA ILE A 43 20.23 -10.42 -3.27
C ILE A 43 21.61 -11.11 -3.26
N ALA A 44 22.59 -10.58 -3.99
CA ALA A 44 23.95 -11.14 -4.01
C ALA A 44 24.62 -11.11 -2.63
N ARG A 45 24.24 -10.19 -1.75
CA ARG A 45 24.78 -10.06 -0.38
C ARG A 45 23.71 -10.27 0.70
N VAL A 46 22.68 -11.05 0.42
CA VAL A 46 21.49 -11.21 1.28
C VAL A 46 21.85 -11.64 2.71
N THR A 47 22.80 -12.55 2.89
CA THR A 47 23.26 -13.00 4.22
C THR A 47 23.82 -11.84 5.02
N GLU A 48 24.71 -11.05 4.43
CA GLU A 48 25.31 -9.88 5.08
C GLU A 48 24.26 -8.81 5.41
N VAL A 49 23.32 -8.56 4.51
CA VAL A 49 22.21 -7.62 4.74
C VAL A 49 21.36 -8.09 5.91
N LYS A 50 21.01 -9.36 5.98
CA LYS A 50 20.26 -9.93 7.12
C LYS A 50 21.01 -9.78 8.44
N GLU A 51 22.29 -10.07 8.45
CA GLU A 51 23.13 -9.97 9.66
C GLU A 51 23.24 -8.52 10.16
N LYS A 52 23.42 -7.56 9.25
CA LYS A 52 23.67 -6.15 9.61
C LYS A 52 22.42 -5.28 9.76
N ALA A 53 21.42 -5.51 8.94
CA ALA A 53 20.19 -4.69 8.90
C ALA A 53 18.97 -5.40 9.49
N GLY A 54 18.93 -6.74 9.48
CA GLY A 54 17.84 -7.57 9.96
C GLY A 54 16.80 -7.92 8.89
N ASP A 55 15.99 -8.94 9.15
CA ASP A 55 15.02 -9.49 8.20
C ASP A 55 13.95 -8.47 7.79
N ARG A 56 13.41 -7.68 8.74
CA ARG A 56 12.40 -6.67 8.43
C ARG A 56 12.93 -5.59 7.51
N ALA A 57 14.17 -5.15 7.71
CA ALA A 57 14.79 -4.15 6.86
C ALA A 57 15.01 -4.67 5.45
N LEU A 58 15.45 -5.92 5.31
CA LEU A 58 15.57 -6.60 4.02
C LEU A 58 14.21 -6.66 3.29
N LEU A 59 13.15 -7.11 3.97
CA LEU A 59 11.81 -7.19 3.39
C LEU A 59 11.31 -5.82 2.89
N ARG A 60 11.54 -4.76 3.66
CA ARG A 60 11.18 -3.40 3.29
C ARG A 60 11.97 -2.88 2.09
N ALA A 61 13.25 -3.21 2.00
CA ALA A 61 14.05 -2.89 0.81
C ALA A 61 13.58 -3.64 -0.44
N LEU A 62 13.27 -4.93 -0.32
CA LEU A 62 12.70 -5.73 -1.43
C LEU A 62 11.34 -5.17 -1.87
N HIS A 63 10.49 -4.75 -0.93
CA HIS A 63 9.26 -4.03 -1.27
C HIS A 63 9.55 -2.78 -2.09
N PHE A 64 10.52 -1.96 -1.70
CA PHE A 64 10.89 -0.74 -2.40
C PHE A 64 11.27 -1.00 -3.87
N PHE A 65 12.13 -1.98 -4.14
CA PHE A 65 12.55 -2.30 -5.50
C PHE A 65 11.40 -2.83 -6.36
N GLU A 66 10.64 -3.77 -5.84
CA GLU A 66 9.52 -4.37 -6.57
C GLU A 66 8.35 -3.39 -6.77
N GLU A 67 8.13 -2.48 -5.83
CA GLU A 67 7.10 -1.45 -5.97
C GLU A 67 7.45 -0.44 -7.07
N ASN A 68 8.72 -0.05 -7.19
CA ASN A 68 9.16 0.80 -8.31
C ASN A 68 8.93 0.14 -9.66
N LYS A 69 9.28 -1.15 -9.81
CA LYS A 69 9.01 -1.92 -11.03
C LYS A 69 7.51 -2.05 -11.30
N ARG A 70 6.70 -2.18 -10.26
CA ARG A 70 5.25 -2.30 -10.35
C ARG A 70 4.60 -1.02 -10.84
N VAL A 71 5.04 0.15 -10.35
CA VAL A 71 4.56 1.46 -10.83
C VAL A 71 4.81 1.62 -12.33
N GLU A 72 5.96 1.19 -12.85
CA GLU A 72 6.23 1.24 -14.29
C GLU A 72 5.25 0.35 -15.08
N LYS A 73 4.95 -0.85 -14.58
CA LYS A 73 3.97 -1.75 -15.19
C LYS A 73 2.55 -1.19 -15.12
N GLU A 74 2.17 -0.58 -13.99
CA GLU A 74 0.86 0.09 -13.83
C GLU A 74 0.68 1.22 -14.85
N VAL A 75 1.70 2.06 -15.03
CA VAL A 75 1.68 3.12 -16.04
C VAL A 75 1.55 2.55 -17.45
N CYS A 76 2.25 1.46 -17.76
CA CYS A 76 2.16 0.78 -19.05
C CYS A 76 0.76 0.21 -19.29
N ALA A 77 0.22 -0.50 -18.30
CA ALA A 77 -1.13 -1.09 -18.36
C ALA A 77 -2.20 -0.02 -18.62
N LEU A 78 -2.13 1.12 -17.92
CA LEU A 78 -3.07 2.23 -18.14
C LEU A 78 -2.92 2.89 -19.52
N LYS A 79 -1.70 3.05 -20.04
CA LYS A 79 -1.46 3.62 -21.39
C LYS A 79 -1.96 2.71 -22.50
N GLU A 80 -2.00 1.41 -22.27
CA GLU A 80 -2.39 0.39 -23.22
C GLU A 80 -3.85 -0.09 -23.03
N ASP A 81 -4.64 0.63 -22.21
CA ASP A 81 -6.04 0.31 -21.85
C ASP A 81 -6.22 -1.12 -21.29
N ARG A 82 -5.17 -1.68 -20.66
CA ARG A 82 -5.19 -2.99 -19.99
C ARG A 82 -5.58 -2.83 -18.53
N PHE A 83 -6.83 -2.44 -18.29
CA PHE A 83 -7.30 -2.08 -16.95
C PHE A 83 -7.33 -3.27 -15.98
N GLU A 84 -7.59 -4.49 -16.46
CA GLU A 84 -7.55 -5.70 -15.62
C GLU A 84 -6.13 -5.95 -15.09
N ASP A 85 -5.10 -5.81 -15.93
CA ASP A 85 -3.70 -5.94 -15.51
C ASP A 85 -3.33 -4.87 -14.46
N PHE A 86 -3.86 -3.65 -14.62
CA PHE A 86 -3.69 -2.59 -13.62
C PHE A 86 -4.30 -2.97 -12.28
N LEU A 87 -5.50 -3.56 -12.25
CA LEU A 87 -6.14 -4.02 -11.00
C LEU A 87 -5.37 -5.18 -10.35
N GLU A 88 -4.81 -6.09 -11.15
CA GLU A 88 -3.92 -7.15 -10.63
C GLU A 88 -2.68 -6.54 -9.97
N LEU A 89 -2.04 -5.56 -10.59
CA LEU A 89 -0.87 -4.87 -10.03
C LEU A 89 -1.21 -4.13 -8.73
N ILE A 90 -2.38 -3.49 -8.63
CA ILE A 90 -2.87 -2.88 -7.37
C ILE A 90 -3.00 -3.95 -6.27
N THR A 91 -3.52 -5.11 -6.60
CA THR A 91 -3.64 -6.24 -5.65
C THR A 91 -2.27 -6.75 -5.22
N GLU A 92 -1.33 -6.91 -6.15
CA GLU A 92 0.06 -7.28 -5.84
C GLU A 92 0.75 -6.25 -4.94
N SER A 93 0.54 -4.96 -5.20
CA SER A 93 1.04 -3.86 -4.37
C SER A 93 0.50 -3.95 -2.94
N GLY A 94 -0.81 -4.21 -2.78
CA GLY A 94 -1.43 -4.47 -1.49
C GLY A 94 -0.83 -5.66 -0.75
N ASN A 95 -0.62 -6.77 -1.45
CA ASN A 95 0.03 -7.96 -0.91
C ASN A 95 1.48 -7.70 -0.50
N SER A 96 2.24 -6.94 -1.28
CA SER A 96 3.60 -6.53 -0.97
C SER A 96 3.64 -5.61 0.25
N SER A 97 2.73 -4.64 0.35
CA SER A 97 2.56 -3.79 1.52
C SER A 97 2.31 -4.61 2.79
N TRP A 98 1.43 -5.59 2.72
CA TRP A 98 1.12 -6.45 3.87
C TRP A 98 2.28 -7.34 4.28
N LYS A 99 2.86 -8.07 3.31
CA LYS A 99 3.83 -9.14 3.60
C LYS A 99 5.26 -8.60 3.80
N TRP A 100 5.67 -7.59 3.01
CA TRP A 100 7.06 -7.14 2.95
C TRP A 100 7.26 -5.78 3.63
N LEU A 101 6.45 -4.76 3.29
CA LEU A 101 6.53 -3.46 3.96
C LEU A 101 6.05 -3.55 5.41
N GLN A 102 5.04 -4.40 5.67
CA GLN A 102 4.45 -4.64 6.98
C GLN A 102 3.88 -3.37 7.62
N ASN A 103 3.10 -2.63 6.82
CA ASN A 103 2.46 -1.39 7.24
C ASN A 103 0.93 -1.48 7.34
N CYS A 104 0.35 -2.70 7.32
CA CYS A 104 -1.09 -2.90 7.46
C CYS A 104 -1.57 -3.10 8.90
N TYR A 105 -0.66 -3.16 9.86
CA TYR A 105 -0.95 -3.32 11.28
C TYR A 105 0.13 -2.69 12.15
N VAL A 106 -0.19 -2.38 13.38
CA VAL A 106 0.78 -1.91 14.39
C VAL A 106 1.30 -3.11 15.16
N PRO A 107 2.63 -3.37 15.17
CA PRO A 107 3.20 -4.48 15.92
C PRO A 107 2.83 -4.41 17.41
N GLY A 108 2.36 -5.53 17.96
CA GLY A 108 1.95 -5.63 19.36
C GLY A 108 0.56 -5.08 19.68
N SER A 109 -0.19 -4.56 18.71
CA SER A 109 -1.59 -4.15 18.88
C SER A 109 -2.54 -5.27 18.44
N GLU A 110 -3.60 -5.48 19.22
CA GLU A 110 -4.73 -6.32 18.83
C GLU A 110 -5.69 -5.60 17.88
N GLU A 111 -5.63 -4.28 17.82
CA GLU A 111 -6.42 -3.49 16.88
C GLU A 111 -5.81 -3.56 15.48
N GLN A 112 -6.54 -4.18 14.58
CA GLN A 112 -6.11 -4.41 13.19
C GLN A 112 -7.15 -3.93 12.17
N GLY A 113 -7.58 -2.69 12.29
CA GLY A 113 -8.64 -2.11 11.45
C GLY A 113 -8.34 -2.19 9.96
N ILE A 114 -7.10 -1.87 9.52
CA ILE A 114 -6.70 -1.96 8.11
C ILE A 114 -6.79 -3.40 7.60
N THR A 115 -6.21 -4.37 8.32
CA THR A 115 -6.22 -5.78 7.91
C THR A 115 -7.63 -6.36 7.88
N THR A 116 -8.47 -5.98 8.85
CA THR A 116 -9.88 -6.37 8.86
C THR A 116 -10.64 -5.81 7.66
N ALA A 117 -10.46 -4.53 7.37
CA ALA A 117 -11.11 -3.90 6.22
C ALA A 117 -10.63 -4.50 4.89
N LEU A 118 -9.32 -4.77 4.75
CA LEU A 118 -8.77 -5.46 3.58
C LEU A 118 -9.37 -6.85 3.42
N ALA A 119 -9.35 -7.67 4.46
CA ALA A 119 -9.88 -9.03 4.39
C ALA A 119 -11.35 -9.07 3.99
N LEU A 120 -12.19 -8.20 4.58
CA LEU A 120 -13.61 -8.09 4.20
C LEU A 120 -13.78 -7.61 2.76
N THR A 121 -12.97 -6.64 2.33
CA THR A 121 -12.99 -6.16 0.94
C THR A 121 -12.59 -7.25 -0.04
N GLU A 122 -11.51 -8.00 0.24
CA GLU A 122 -11.07 -9.12 -0.59
C GLU A 122 -12.15 -10.20 -0.72
N LEU A 123 -12.88 -10.52 0.37
CA LEU A 123 -14.00 -11.45 0.33
C LEU A 123 -15.13 -10.96 -0.58
N PHE A 124 -15.47 -9.67 -0.49
CA PHE A 124 -16.47 -9.06 -1.38
C PHE A 124 -16.03 -9.10 -2.84
N LEU A 125 -14.80 -8.66 -3.13
CA LEU A 125 -14.25 -8.65 -4.49
C LEU A 125 -14.17 -10.05 -5.09
N LYS A 126 -13.79 -11.05 -4.29
CA LYS A 126 -13.76 -12.46 -4.70
C LYS A 126 -15.14 -12.97 -5.06
N GLU A 127 -16.18 -12.62 -4.29
CA GLU A 127 -17.57 -12.98 -4.59
C GLU A 127 -18.05 -12.35 -5.90
N LYS A 128 -17.68 -11.08 -6.13
CA LYS A 128 -18.10 -10.34 -7.35
C LYS A 128 -17.22 -10.61 -8.57
N GLY A 129 -16.04 -11.20 -8.40
CA GLY A 129 -15.12 -11.52 -9.47
C GLY A 129 -14.47 -10.30 -10.13
N CYS A 130 -14.37 -9.16 -9.46
CA CYS A 130 -13.84 -7.94 -10.05
C CYS A 130 -13.34 -6.94 -8.99
N GLY A 131 -12.43 -6.04 -9.38
CA GLY A 131 -11.91 -4.97 -8.54
C GLY A 131 -10.59 -5.32 -7.86
N ALA A 132 -10.05 -4.36 -7.10
CA ALA A 132 -8.80 -4.50 -6.36
C ALA A 132 -8.85 -3.68 -5.08
N CYS A 133 -8.03 -4.03 -4.08
CA CYS A 133 -7.89 -3.22 -2.88
C CYS A 133 -6.46 -3.26 -2.33
N ARG A 134 -6.11 -2.21 -1.60
CA ARG A 134 -4.84 -2.12 -0.86
C ARG A 134 -4.93 -1.11 0.27
N VAL A 135 -3.96 -1.17 1.18
CA VAL A 135 -3.72 -0.07 2.12
C VAL A 135 -3.44 1.21 1.34
N HIS A 136 -3.94 2.35 1.83
CA HIS A 136 -3.75 3.65 1.20
C HIS A 136 -3.01 4.61 2.15
N GLY A 137 -1.98 5.30 1.63
CA GLY A 137 -1.12 6.16 2.42
C GLY A 137 -0.06 5.37 3.21
N GLY A 138 0.37 5.91 4.34
CA GLY A 138 1.47 5.33 5.14
C GLY A 138 1.15 4.01 5.85
N GLY A 139 -0.11 3.66 5.97
CA GLY A 139 -0.52 2.43 6.65
C GLY A 139 -0.55 2.53 8.17
N PHE A 140 -0.34 1.41 8.87
CA PHE A 140 -0.44 1.17 10.30
C PHE A 140 -1.83 1.46 10.88
N ALA A 141 -2.43 2.60 10.57
CA ALA A 141 -3.80 3.00 10.80
C ALA A 141 -4.30 3.84 9.61
N GLY A 142 -5.56 4.26 9.61
CA GLY A 142 -6.10 5.18 8.62
C GLY A 142 -7.03 4.51 7.62
N VAL A 143 -6.63 4.37 6.36
CA VAL A 143 -7.56 4.03 5.29
C VAL A 143 -7.07 2.92 4.38
N ILE A 144 -8.01 2.22 3.76
CA ILE A 144 -7.77 1.40 2.57
C ILE A 144 -8.40 2.04 1.34
N MET A 145 -7.87 1.69 0.17
CA MET A 145 -8.45 1.98 -1.13
C MET A 145 -9.05 0.70 -1.70
N ALA A 146 -10.26 0.79 -2.24
CA ALA A 146 -10.88 -0.26 -3.03
C ALA A 146 -11.30 0.33 -4.38
N MET A 147 -10.88 -0.30 -5.46
CA MET A 147 -11.29 -0.02 -6.83
C MET A 147 -12.41 -0.98 -7.19
N ILE A 148 -13.61 -0.46 -7.36
CA ILE A 148 -14.83 -1.24 -7.51
C ILE A 148 -15.64 -0.67 -8.67
N PRO A 149 -16.26 -1.51 -9.53
CA PRO A 149 -17.17 -1.04 -10.55
C PRO A 149 -18.25 -0.13 -9.96
N ASN A 150 -18.58 0.96 -10.65
CA ASN A 150 -19.56 1.94 -10.18
C ASN A 150 -20.91 1.31 -9.83
N ALA A 151 -21.33 0.27 -10.56
CA ALA A 151 -22.58 -0.45 -10.31
C ALA A 151 -22.62 -1.20 -8.97
N LEU A 152 -21.46 -1.54 -8.40
CA LEU A 152 -21.34 -2.27 -7.13
C LEU A 152 -20.98 -1.37 -5.96
N ALA A 153 -20.72 -0.08 -6.19
CA ALA A 153 -20.17 0.81 -5.17
C ALA A 153 -21.11 0.99 -3.97
N ASP A 154 -22.42 1.13 -4.19
CA ASP A 154 -23.39 1.31 -3.09
C ASP A 154 -23.57 0.01 -2.30
N GLU A 155 -23.56 -1.13 -2.98
CA GLU A 155 -23.61 -2.46 -2.34
C GLU A 155 -22.37 -2.67 -1.46
N TYR A 156 -21.18 -2.33 -1.98
CA TYR A 156 -19.94 -2.43 -1.22
C TYR A 156 -19.92 -1.50 0.00
N ILE A 157 -20.34 -0.25 -0.15
CA ILE A 157 -20.44 0.71 0.96
C ILE A 157 -21.35 0.12 2.06
N ALA A 158 -22.54 -0.33 1.69
CA ALA A 158 -23.46 -0.93 2.65
C ALA A 158 -22.92 -2.21 3.30
N TYR A 159 -22.07 -2.97 2.59
CA TYR A 159 -21.42 -4.16 3.10
C TYR A 159 -20.33 -3.81 4.12
N ILE A 160 -19.38 -2.93 3.76
CA ILE A 160 -18.21 -2.66 4.58
C ILE A 160 -18.55 -1.81 5.81
N GLU A 161 -19.54 -0.94 5.73
CA GLU A 161 -19.98 -0.12 6.85
C GLU A 161 -20.61 -0.92 7.99
N LYS A 162 -21.09 -2.13 7.74
CA LYS A 162 -21.55 -3.04 8.81
C LYS A 162 -20.43 -3.39 9.78
N ALA A 163 -19.20 -3.45 9.30
CA ALA A 163 -18.04 -3.78 10.12
C ALA A 163 -17.25 -2.56 10.57
N MET A 164 -17.11 -1.55 9.67
CA MET A 164 -16.28 -0.37 9.94
C MET A 164 -17.06 0.79 10.56
N GLY A 165 -18.38 0.71 10.59
CA GLY A 165 -19.27 1.76 11.08
C GLY A 165 -19.85 2.62 9.97
N GLN A 166 -21.05 3.14 10.22
CA GLN A 166 -21.75 3.99 9.25
C GLN A 166 -20.96 5.28 8.96
N GLY A 167 -20.86 5.66 7.68
CA GLY A 167 -20.10 6.82 7.22
C GLY A 167 -18.59 6.59 7.15
N SER A 168 -18.12 5.32 7.29
CA SER A 168 -16.70 4.99 7.15
C SER A 168 -16.24 4.85 5.70
N ALA A 169 -17.14 4.65 4.76
CA ALA A 169 -16.82 4.44 3.35
C ALA A 169 -17.22 5.63 2.49
N TYR A 170 -16.33 6.09 1.63
CA TYR A 170 -16.53 7.23 0.76
C TYR A 170 -16.29 6.86 -0.69
N ARG A 171 -17.26 7.23 -1.55
CA ARG A 171 -17.07 7.18 -2.99
C ARG A 171 -16.13 8.30 -3.41
N MET A 172 -15.08 7.96 -4.15
CA MET A 172 -14.08 8.90 -4.65
C MET A 172 -13.94 8.76 -6.17
N SER A 173 -13.48 9.81 -6.81
CA SER A 173 -13.04 9.78 -8.20
C SER A 173 -11.61 10.35 -8.31
N ILE A 174 -10.86 9.85 -9.28
CA ILE A 174 -9.54 10.39 -9.56
C ILE A 174 -9.72 11.70 -10.33
N ARG A 175 -9.14 12.76 -9.80
CA ARG A 175 -9.16 14.07 -10.47
C ARG A 175 -8.30 13.99 -11.75
N PRO A 176 -8.80 14.45 -12.91
CA PRO A 176 -8.07 14.33 -14.19
C PRO A 176 -6.86 15.28 -14.30
N TYR A 177 -6.70 16.20 -13.35
CA TYR A 177 -5.59 17.16 -13.33
C TYR A 177 -4.68 16.91 -12.13
N GLY A 178 -3.38 17.00 -12.34
CA GLY A 178 -2.36 16.98 -11.29
C GLY A 178 -2.34 18.28 -10.47
N ALA A 179 -1.16 18.72 -10.07
CA ALA A 179 -0.98 20.02 -9.46
C ALA A 179 -1.20 21.11 -10.53
N VAL A 180 -2.11 22.04 -10.26
CA VAL A 180 -2.48 23.14 -11.15
C VAL A 180 -2.44 24.46 -10.41
N CYS A 181 -2.11 25.54 -11.11
CA CYS A 181 -2.25 26.88 -10.56
C CYS A 181 -3.73 27.25 -10.53
N VAL A 182 -4.25 27.63 -9.36
CA VAL A 182 -5.67 28.00 -9.21
C VAL A 182 -6.03 29.21 -10.07
N ASN A 183 -5.09 30.13 -10.29
CA ASN A 183 -5.31 31.31 -11.11
C ASN A 183 -5.56 31.00 -12.61
N ASP A 184 -5.22 29.79 -13.07
CA ASP A 184 -5.50 29.37 -14.45
C ASP A 184 -6.96 28.93 -14.66
N PHE A 185 -7.76 28.91 -13.58
CA PHE A 185 -9.16 28.49 -13.57
C PHE A 185 -10.14 29.60 -13.08
N ILE A 186 -9.62 30.77 -12.80
CA ILE A 186 -10.39 31.98 -12.45
C ILE A 186 -10.26 32.96 -13.60
#